data_b7537f06b84ae558f8c92067704a40c0
#
_entry.id   b7537f06b84ae558f8c92067704a40c0
#
_cell.length_a   1.000
_cell.length_b   1.000
_cell.length_c   1.000
_cell.angle_alpha   90.00
_cell.angle_beta   90.00
_cell.angle_gamma   90.00
#
_symmetry.space_group_name_H-M   'P 1'
#
loop_
_entity.id
_entity.type
_entity.pdbx_description
1 polymer ?
#
loop_
_entity_poly.entity_id
_entity_poly.type
_entity_poly.pdbx_seq_one_letter_code
_entity_poly.pdbx_strand_id
1 'polypeptide(L)'
;MKQFDLNHKLLLKNIKSQRTNFLPTLSMSLSYQYQSLYNPNLNFFDYNWSNSSSLMFNLSIPLYKASNFTKMKTARIQVKQLEWNRLDTERKLNMQIESYRSNMAASSEQVVSNKENVLQAEKAVLIAGKRYEVGKGTVLELNSSQVSLTQAELTYNQSIYDYLVSKADLDQVLGRDEVIK
;
A
#
# COMPACT_ATOMS: atom_id res chain seq x y z
N MET A 1 7.68 -5.64 -0.22
CA MET A 1 9.15 -5.77 0.01
C MET A 1 9.98 -5.32 -1.16
N LYS A 2 9.73 -5.74 -2.41
CA LYS A 2 10.49 -5.28 -3.61
C LYS A 2 10.62 -3.74 -3.73
N GLN A 3 9.58 -2.99 -3.36
CA GLN A 3 9.60 -1.52 -3.39
C GLN A 3 10.62 -0.93 -2.41
N PHE A 4 10.76 -1.50 -1.20
CA PHE A 4 11.80 -1.07 -0.25
C PHE A 4 13.20 -1.32 -0.79
N ASP A 5 13.44 -2.45 -1.44
CA ASP A 5 14.76 -2.77 -2.03
C ASP A 5 15.13 -1.81 -3.17
N LEU A 6 14.14 -1.43 -4.00
CA LEU A 6 14.33 -0.45 -5.06
C LEU A 6 14.60 0.95 -4.49
N ASN A 7 13.84 1.38 -3.48
CA ASN A 7 14.05 2.66 -2.81
C ASN A 7 15.42 2.71 -2.09
N HIS A 8 15.84 1.63 -1.47
CA HIS A 8 17.16 1.54 -0.85
C HIS A 8 18.28 1.72 -1.88
N LYS A 9 18.19 1.03 -3.03
CA LYS A 9 19.13 1.23 -4.15
C LYS A 9 19.14 2.66 -4.68
N LEU A 10 17.97 3.29 -4.76
CA LEU A 10 17.83 4.68 -5.20
C LEU A 10 18.53 5.63 -4.22
N LEU A 11 18.30 5.48 -2.92
CA LEU A 11 18.94 6.31 -1.89
C LEU A 11 20.46 6.11 -1.85
N LEU A 12 20.96 4.90 -2.06
CA LEU A 12 22.39 4.65 -2.19
C LEU A 12 23.00 5.34 -3.41
N LYS A 13 22.29 5.35 -4.55
CA LYS A 13 22.71 6.12 -5.74
C LYS A 13 22.66 7.62 -5.48
N ASN A 14 21.67 8.11 -4.72
CA ASN A 14 21.61 9.52 -4.30
C ASN A 14 22.85 9.91 -3.46
N ILE A 15 23.28 9.06 -2.52
CA ILE A 15 24.53 9.30 -1.78
C ILE A 15 25.72 9.43 -2.74
N LYS A 16 25.82 8.55 -3.75
CA LYS A 16 26.87 8.65 -4.77
C LYS A 16 26.78 9.96 -5.56
N SER A 17 25.58 10.39 -5.93
CA SER A 17 25.35 11.65 -6.61
C SER A 17 25.73 12.85 -5.73
N GLN A 18 25.43 12.82 -4.41
CA GLN A 18 25.85 13.90 -3.52
C GLN A 18 27.38 14.00 -3.37
N ARG A 19 28.13 12.89 -3.56
CA ARG A 19 29.60 12.94 -3.59
C ARG A 19 30.15 13.70 -4.77
N THR A 20 29.45 13.71 -5.91
CA THR A 20 29.92 14.48 -7.09
C THR A 20 29.90 15.98 -6.87
N ASN A 21 29.13 16.49 -5.90
CA ASN A 21 29.12 17.90 -5.51
C ASN A 21 30.44 18.37 -4.85
N PHE A 22 31.35 17.45 -4.54
CA PHE A 22 32.70 17.76 -4.07
C PHE A 22 33.74 17.75 -5.19
N LEU A 23 33.35 17.36 -6.40
CA LEU A 23 34.27 17.32 -7.54
C LEU A 23 34.24 18.65 -8.31
N PRO A 24 35.31 18.99 -9.01
CA PRO A 24 35.30 20.13 -9.91
C PRO A 24 34.22 20.00 -10.99
N THR A 25 33.55 21.08 -11.30
CA THR A 25 32.56 21.14 -12.37
C THR A 25 33.11 22.03 -13.50
N LEU A 26 33.13 21.50 -14.71
CA LEU A 26 33.45 22.24 -15.92
C LEU A 26 32.16 22.48 -16.69
N SER A 27 31.83 23.74 -16.93
CA SER A 27 30.70 24.12 -17.77
C SER A 27 31.18 24.87 -18.98
N MET A 28 30.57 24.60 -20.12
CA MET A 28 30.79 25.31 -21.38
C MET A 28 29.49 25.99 -21.78
N SER A 29 29.52 27.26 -22.06
CA SER A 29 28.39 28.02 -22.56
C SER A 29 28.75 28.67 -23.90
N LEU A 30 27.92 28.45 -24.91
CA LEU A 30 27.95 29.13 -26.17
C LEU A 30 26.76 30.07 -26.25
N SER A 31 27.02 31.36 -26.42
CA SER A 31 25.98 32.35 -26.62
C SER A 31 26.17 33.04 -27.96
N TYR A 32 25.09 33.16 -28.69
CA TYR A 32 25.01 33.98 -29.90
C TYR A 32 23.95 35.05 -29.64
N GLN A 33 24.37 36.31 -29.77
CA GLN A 33 23.51 37.45 -29.53
C GLN A 33 23.48 38.31 -30.77
N TYR A 34 22.27 38.61 -31.26
CA TYR A 34 22.02 39.52 -32.33
C TYR A 34 21.30 40.73 -31.75
N GLN A 35 21.95 41.91 -31.77
CA GLN A 35 21.39 43.11 -31.17
C GLN A 35 21.51 44.28 -32.13
N SER A 36 20.53 45.17 -32.10
CA SER A 36 20.57 46.43 -32.79
C SER A 36 20.94 47.55 -31.84
N LEU A 37 21.95 48.34 -32.19
CA LEU A 37 22.26 49.55 -31.46
C LEU A 37 21.28 50.66 -31.83
N TYR A 38 20.80 51.35 -30.82
CA TYR A 38 19.84 52.44 -30.95
C TYR A 38 20.37 53.51 -31.89
N ASN A 39 19.56 53.88 -32.91
CA ASN A 39 19.78 55.02 -33.77
C ASN A 39 18.75 56.10 -33.44
N PRO A 40 19.14 57.35 -33.19
CA PRO A 40 18.24 58.45 -32.81
C PRO A 40 17.19 58.80 -33.90
N ASN A 41 17.38 58.35 -35.12
CA ASN A 41 16.41 58.49 -36.19
C ASN A 41 15.56 57.22 -36.31
N LEU A 42 14.28 57.34 -36.02
CA LEU A 42 13.30 56.26 -36.03
C LEU A 42 13.09 55.52 -37.38
N ASN A 43 14.08 55.55 -38.29
CA ASN A 43 14.05 54.83 -39.54
C ASN A 43 14.46 53.39 -39.37
N PHE A 44 13.51 52.49 -39.54
CA PHE A 44 13.66 51.04 -39.39
C PHE A 44 14.77 50.43 -40.28
N PHE A 45 15.15 51.12 -41.36
CA PHE A 45 16.20 50.70 -42.29
C PHE A 45 17.62 51.15 -41.88
N ASP A 46 17.76 52.04 -40.88
CA ASP A 46 19.04 52.59 -40.44
C ASP A 46 19.57 51.95 -39.13
N TYR A 47 19.01 50.80 -38.71
CA TYR A 47 19.50 50.11 -37.55
C TYR A 47 20.81 49.37 -37.84
N ASN A 48 21.86 49.72 -37.13
CA ASN A 48 23.10 48.98 -37.12
C ASN A 48 22.94 47.67 -36.37
N TRP A 49 22.78 46.59 -37.07
CA TRP A 49 22.71 45.27 -36.51
C TRP A 49 24.13 44.75 -36.25
N SER A 50 24.39 44.37 -34.99
CA SER A 50 25.63 43.76 -34.54
C SER A 50 25.36 42.35 -34.08
N ASN A 51 26.14 41.41 -34.54
CA ASN A 51 26.17 40.05 -34.07
C ASN A 51 27.41 39.81 -33.20
N SER A 52 27.22 39.16 -32.09
CA SER A 52 28.32 38.70 -31.26
C SER A 52 28.15 37.23 -30.90
N SER A 53 29.22 36.48 -30.98
CA SER A 53 29.27 35.10 -30.51
C SER A 53 30.32 34.99 -29.43
N SER A 54 29.98 34.35 -28.32
CA SER A 54 30.93 34.09 -27.26
C SER A 54 30.89 32.63 -26.81
N LEU A 55 32.05 32.04 -26.63
CA LEU A 55 32.26 30.71 -26.09
C LEU A 55 32.99 30.90 -24.74
N MET A 56 32.36 30.44 -23.64
CA MET A 56 32.90 30.56 -22.30
C MET A 56 33.06 29.19 -21.66
N PHE A 57 34.22 28.95 -21.12
CA PHE A 57 34.51 27.81 -20.27
C PHE A 57 34.62 28.26 -18.81
N ASN A 58 33.85 27.64 -17.92
CA ASN A 58 33.88 27.95 -16.51
C ASN A 58 34.22 26.68 -15.71
N LEU A 59 35.36 26.69 -15.01
CA LEU A 59 35.80 25.64 -14.09
C LEU A 59 35.55 26.10 -12.66
N SER A 60 34.63 25.40 -11.96
CA SER A 60 34.32 25.68 -10.56
C SER A 60 34.87 24.54 -9.67
N ILE A 61 35.74 24.87 -8.75
CA ILE A 61 36.34 23.93 -7.79
C ILE A 61 35.83 24.29 -6.39
N PRO A 62 34.95 23.45 -5.79
CA PRO A 62 34.44 23.71 -4.45
C PRO A 62 35.53 23.34 -3.41
N LEU A 63 36.22 24.33 -2.85
CA LEU A 63 37.23 24.11 -1.79
C LEU A 63 36.58 23.71 -0.47
N TYR A 64 35.52 24.40 -0.07
CA TYR A 64 34.76 24.13 1.15
C TYR A 64 33.32 24.60 0.99
N LYS A 65 32.35 23.70 1.21
CA LYS A 65 30.93 24.01 1.22
C LYS A 65 30.19 23.20 2.29
N ALA A 66 29.95 23.84 3.44
CA ALA A 66 29.30 23.21 4.60
C ALA A 66 27.97 22.54 4.23
N SER A 67 27.21 23.13 3.29
CA SER A 67 25.95 22.55 2.82
C SER A 67 26.11 21.15 2.16
N ASN A 68 27.25 20.88 1.51
CA ASN A 68 27.48 19.57 0.89
C ASN A 68 27.67 18.48 1.96
N PHE A 69 28.34 18.78 3.06
CA PHE A 69 28.48 17.85 4.20
C PHE A 69 27.13 17.58 4.86
N THR A 70 26.32 18.62 5.04
CA THR A 70 24.97 18.47 5.60
C THR A 70 24.09 17.63 4.68
N LYS A 71 24.09 17.89 3.37
CA LYS A 71 23.34 17.07 2.38
C LYS A 71 23.78 15.60 2.40
N MET A 72 25.08 15.35 2.49
CA MET A 72 25.62 13.99 2.60
C MET A 72 25.16 13.30 3.88
N LYS A 73 25.18 14.01 5.03
CA LYS A 73 24.69 13.48 6.30
C LYS A 73 23.20 13.18 6.25
N THR A 74 22.41 14.10 5.70
CA THR A 74 20.96 13.91 5.51
C THR A 74 20.67 12.70 4.62
N ALA A 75 21.37 12.54 3.49
CA ALA A 75 21.19 11.39 2.62
C ALA A 75 21.48 10.05 3.33
N ARG A 76 22.50 10.00 4.19
CA ARG A 76 22.80 8.81 5.01
C ARG A 76 21.71 8.54 6.05
N ILE A 77 21.15 9.58 6.67
CA ILE A 77 20.05 9.46 7.62
C ILE A 77 18.81 8.91 6.93
N GLN A 78 18.51 9.36 5.70
CA GLN A 78 17.38 8.85 4.91
C GLN A 78 17.49 7.35 4.61
N VAL A 79 18.69 6.83 4.35
CA VAL A 79 18.89 5.37 4.19
C VAL A 79 18.55 4.64 5.50
N LYS A 80 19.07 5.10 6.63
CA LYS A 80 18.75 4.50 7.94
C LYS A 80 17.26 4.58 8.27
N GLN A 81 16.62 5.69 7.96
CA GLN A 81 15.18 5.86 8.16
C GLN A 81 14.38 4.85 7.31
N LEU A 82 14.80 4.60 6.06
CA LEU A 82 14.18 3.60 5.22
C LEU A 82 14.34 2.18 5.79
N GLU A 83 15.52 1.85 6.33
CA GLU A 83 15.79 0.56 6.98
C GLU A 83 14.88 0.35 8.21
N TRP A 84 14.73 1.37 9.06
CA TRP A 84 13.83 1.31 10.20
C TRP A 84 12.34 1.20 9.78
N ASN A 85 11.94 1.96 8.76
CA ASN A 85 10.59 1.88 8.21
C ASN A 85 10.29 0.49 7.62
N ARG A 86 11.27 -0.13 6.97
CA ARG A 86 11.17 -1.51 6.49
C ARG A 86 10.92 -2.47 7.64
N LEU A 87 11.74 -2.42 8.69
CA LEU A 87 11.60 -3.28 9.86
C LEU A 87 10.25 -3.10 10.56
N ASP A 88 9.79 -1.87 10.69
CA ASP A 88 8.48 -1.57 11.28
C ASP A 88 7.33 -2.14 10.42
N THR A 89 7.45 -2.00 9.10
CA THR A 89 6.47 -2.57 8.16
C THR A 89 6.45 -4.11 8.22
N GLU A 90 7.62 -4.76 8.30
CA GLU A 90 7.71 -6.22 8.48
C GLU A 90 7.05 -6.67 9.77
N ARG A 91 7.26 -5.97 10.88
CA ARG A 91 6.61 -6.27 12.16
C ARG A 91 5.10 -6.10 12.09
N LYS A 92 4.61 -5.00 11.48
CA LYS A 92 3.18 -4.76 11.29
C LYS A 92 2.52 -5.85 10.44
N LEU A 93 3.17 -6.24 9.33
CA LEU A 93 2.68 -7.33 8.49
C LEU A 93 2.59 -8.66 9.25
N ASN A 94 3.61 -9.01 10.03
CA ASN A 94 3.58 -10.22 10.83
C ASN A 94 2.46 -10.20 11.87
N MET A 95 2.25 -9.07 12.55
CA MET A 95 1.13 -8.92 13.48
C MET A 95 -0.24 -9.06 12.77
N GLN A 96 -0.39 -8.48 11.58
CA GLN A 96 -1.61 -8.61 10.79
C GLN A 96 -1.85 -10.06 10.36
N ILE A 97 -0.82 -10.77 9.89
CA ILE A 97 -0.92 -12.18 9.51
C ILE A 97 -1.37 -13.03 10.69
N GLU A 98 -0.78 -12.84 11.86
CA GLU A 98 -1.18 -13.59 13.07
C GLU A 98 -2.61 -13.25 13.51
N SER A 99 -3.01 -11.99 13.43
CA SER A 99 -4.39 -11.57 13.70
C SER A 99 -5.39 -12.22 12.75
N TYR A 100 -5.15 -12.16 11.44
CA TYR A 100 -6.05 -12.79 10.45
C TYR A 100 -6.07 -14.30 10.56
N ARG A 101 -4.94 -14.94 10.88
CA ARG A 101 -4.86 -16.37 11.13
C ARG A 101 -5.71 -16.78 12.35
N SER A 102 -5.61 -16.00 13.42
CA SER A 102 -6.42 -16.23 14.63
C SER A 102 -7.91 -16.05 14.35
N ASN A 103 -8.28 -14.99 13.61
CA ASN A 103 -9.67 -14.74 13.24
C ASN A 103 -10.23 -15.86 12.34
N MET A 104 -9.47 -16.34 11.37
CA MET A 104 -9.87 -17.45 10.51
C MET A 104 -10.06 -18.74 11.31
N ALA A 105 -9.18 -19.03 12.27
CA ALA A 105 -9.32 -20.20 13.15
C ALA A 105 -10.60 -20.10 13.99
N ALA A 106 -10.87 -18.95 14.63
CA ALA A 106 -12.08 -18.71 15.41
C ALA A 106 -13.35 -18.82 14.54
N SER A 107 -13.34 -18.24 13.34
CA SER A 107 -14.48 -18.37 12.41
C SER A 107 -14.71 -19.81 11.97
N SER A 108 -13.64 -20.61 11.78
CA SER A 108 -13.75 -22.04 11.46
C SER A 108 -14.42 -22.83 12.60
N GLU A 109 -14.04 -22.58 13.84
CA GLU A 109 -14.67 -23.20 15.02
C GLU A 109 -16.15 -22.79 15.14
N GLN A 110 -16.47 -21.53 14.84
CA GLN A 110 -17.84 -21.03 14.84
C GLN A 110 -18.72 -21.73 13.80
N VAL A 111 -18.19 -22.00 12.60
CA VAL A 111 -18.90 -22.78 11.56
C VAL A 111 -19.23 -24.18 12.06
N VAL A 112 -18.27 -24.87 12.68
CA VAL A 112 -18.49 -26.22 13.24
C VAL A 112 -19.56 -26.20 14.32
N SER A 113 -19.46 -25.27 15.28
CA SER A 113 -20.42 -25.13 16.37
C SER A 113 -21.84 -24.80 15.87
N ASN A 114 -21.96 -23.86 14.91
CA ASN A 114 -23.26 -23.50 14.35
C ASN A 114 -23.87 -24.63 13.52
N LYS A 115 -23.06 -25.44 12.86
CA LYS A 115 -23.55 -26.67 12.19
C LYS A 115 -24.19 -27.66 13.17
N GLU A 116 -23.56 -27.84 14.34
CA GLU A 116 -24.12 -28.68 15.38
C GLU A 116 -25.44 -28.11 15.95
N ASN A 117 -25.53 -26.79 16.08
CA ASN A 117 -26.78 -26.12 16.50
C ASN A 117 -27.91 -26.34 15.47
N VAL A 118 -27.64 -26.32 14.17
CA VAL A 118 -28.63 -26.66 13.14
C VAL A 118 -29.10 -28.12 13.32
N LEU A 119 -28.18 -29.07 13.46
CA LEU A 119 -28.53 -30.47 13.69
C LEU A 119 -29.38 -30.69 14.95
N GLN A 120 -29.15 -29.93 16.00
CA GLN A 120 -29.97 -29.97 17.24
C GLN A 120 -31.37 -29.37 16.98
N ALA A 121 -31.45 -28.25 16.26
CA ALA A 121 -32.72 -27.63 15.91
C ALA A 121 -33.58 -28.51 15.01
N GLU A 122 -32.97 -29.20 14.00
CA GLU A 122 -33.63 -30.16 13.16
C GLU A 122 -34.27 -31.31 13.96
N LYS A 123 -33.51 -31.85 14.96
CA LYS A 123 -34.04 -32.87 15.86
C LYS A 123 -35.20 -32.34 16.70
N ALA A 124 -35.12 -31.08 17.17
CA ALA A 124 -36.19 -30.46 17.94
C ALA A 124 -37.48 -30.31 17.12
N VAL A 125 -37.38 -29.90 15.83
CA VAL A 125 -38.52 -29.85 14.91
C VAL A 125 -39.12 -31.21 14.66
N LEU A 126 -38.28 -32.26 14.46
CA LEU A 126 -38.73 -33.64 14.28
C LEU A 126 -39.52 -34.13 15.49
N ILE A 127 -39.03 -33.88 16.72
CA ILE A 127 -39.72 -34.29 17.96
C ILE A 127 -41.03 -33.52 18.12
N ALA A 128 -41.01 -32.17 17.93
CA ALA A 128 -42.21 -31.36 18.01
C ALA A 128 -43.29 -31.78 17.01
N GLY A 129 -42.88 -32.10 15.77
CA GLY A 129 -43.78 -32.62 14.72
C GLY A 129 -44.43 -33.93 15.11
N LYS A 130 -43.65 -34.90 15.59
CA LYS A 130 -44.18 -36.19 16.05
C LYS A 130 -45.12 -36.04 17.26
N ARG A 131 -44.82 -35.19 18.20
CA ARG A 131 -45.69 -34.88 19.35
C ARG A 131 -47.01 -34.26 18.89
N TYR A 132 -46.95 -33.36 17.90
CA TYR A 132 -48.14 -32.75 17.34
C TYR A 132 -49.03 -33.79 16.61
N GLU A 133 -48.42 -34.66 15.76
CA GLU A 133 -49.11 -35.72 15.02
C GLU A 133 -49.88 -36.67 15.93
N VAL A 134 -49.33 -36.99 17.12
CA VAL A 134 -49.99 -37.87 18.11
C VAL A 134 -50.87 -37.12 19.13
N GLY A 135 -51.12 -35.83 18.88
CA GLY A 135 -52.01 -35.01 19.72
C GLY A 135 -51.42 -34.63 21.06
N LYS A 136 -50.10 -34.84 21.31
CA LYS A 136 -49.40 -34.52 22.57
C LYS A 136 -48.58 -33.24 22.54
N GLY A 137 -48.61 -32.53 21.42
CA GLY A 137 -47.94 -31.25 21.20
C GLY A 137 -48.89 -30.21 20.68
N THR A 138 -48.50 -28.92 20.79
CA THR A 138 -49.27 -27.81 20.27
C THR A 138 -48.68 -27.29 18.95
N VAL A 139 -49.50 -26.68 18.10
CA VAL A 139 -49.06 -25.98 16.87
C VAL A 139 -48.03 -24.88 17.22
N LEU A 140 -48.20 -24.25 18.37
CA LEU A 140 -47.25 -23.18 18.82
C LEU A 140 -45.86 -23.76 19.08
N GLU A 141 -45.76 -24.95 19.74
CA GLU A 141 -44.45 -25.62 19.94
C GLU A 141 -43.81 -26.00 18.62
N LEU A 142 -44.55 -26.51 17.65
CA LEU A 142 -44.04 -26.88 16.33
C LEU A 142 -43.52 -25.61 15.60
N ASN A 143 -44.33 -24.57 15.53
CA ASN A 143 -43.95 -23.31 14.86
C ASN A 143 -42.72 -22.67 15.54
N SER A 144 -42.65 -22.67 16.89
CA SER A 144 -41.52 -22.16 17.63
C SER A 144 -40.24 -22.96 17.31
N SER A 145 -40.32 -24.28 17.19
CA SER A 145 -39.20 -25.12 16.78
C SER A 145 -38.73 -24.84 15.35
N GLN A 146 -39.67 -24.61 14.41
CA GLN A 146 -39.36 -24.23 13.02
C GLN A 146 -38.67 -22.88 12.94
N VAL A 147 -39.15 -21.86 13.67
CA VAL A 147 -38.49 -20.54 13.74
C VAL A 147 -37.09 -20.69 14.32
N SER A 148 -36.90 -21.52 15.34
CA SER A 148 -35.57 -21.77 15.93
C SER A 148 -34.61 -22.45 14.92
N LEU A 149 -35.11 -23.39 14.10
CA LEU A 149 -34.33 -24.01 13.03
C LEU A 149 -33.91 -22.97 11.99
N THR A 150 -34.86 -22.17 11.49
CA THR A 150 -34.54 -21.11 10.52
C THR A 150 -33.50 -20.14 11.06
N GLN A 151 -33.60 -19.77 12.36
CA GLN A 151 -32.60 -18.90 12.97
C GLN A 151 -31.23 -19.57 13.07
N ALA A 152 -31.18 -20.85 13.41
CA ALA A 152 -29.93 -21.63 13.44
C ALA A 152 -29.29 -21.72 12.04
N GLU A 153 -30.07 -21.97 11.01
CA GLU A 153 -29.62 -22.01 9.60
C GLU A 153 -29.06 -20.65 9.13
N LEU A 154 -29.75 -19.56 9.45
CA LEU A 154 -29.28 -18.21 9.17
C LEU A 154 -27.93 -17.92 9.84
N THR A 155 -27.81 -18.27 11.13
CA THR A 155 -26.57 -18.09 11.88
C THR A 155 -25.43 -18.96 11.33
N TYR A 156 -25.72 -20.18 10.90
CA TYR A 156 -24.76 -21.06 10.24
C TYR A 156 -24.27 -20.47 8.92
N ASN A 157 -25.18 -20.02 8.05
CA ASN A 157 -24.83 -19.39 6.78
C ASN A 157 -24.00 -18.12 6.97
N GLN A 158 -24.33 -17.30 7.99
CA GLN A 158 -23.53 -16.14 8.34
C GLN A 158 -22.11 -16.54 8.75
N SER A 159 -21.96 -17.60 9.56
CA SER A 159 -20.64 -18.07 9.99
C SER A 159 -19.78 -18.59 8.82
N ILE A 160 -20.38 -19.21 7.82
CA ILE A 160 -19.68 -19.61 6.58
C ILE A 160 -19.19 -18.37 5.84
N TYR A 161 -20.04 -17.36 5.71
CA TYR A 161 -19.64 -16.09 5.06
C TYR A 161 -18.47 -15.43 5.80
N ASP A 162 -18.54 -15.33 7.12
CA ASP A 162 -17.49 -14.73 7.95
C ASP A 162 -16.16 -15.50 7.85
N TYR A 163 -16.23 -16.84 7.75
CA TYR A 163 -15.05 -17.66 7.50
C TYR A 163 -14.43 -17.38 6.12
N LEU A 164 -15.25 -17.27 5.07
CA LEU A 164 -14.78 -16.99 3.71
C LEU A 164 -14.15 -15.59 3.62
N VAL A 165 -14.74 -14.60 4.29
CA VAL A 165 -14.15 -13.24 4.38
C VAL A 165 -12.81 -13.29 5.12
N SER A 166 -12.75 -13.94 6.29
CA SER A 166 -11.50 -14.07 7.06
C SER A 166 -10.40 -14.80 6.28
N LYS A 167 -10.77 -15.80 5.47
CA LYS A 167 -9.84 -16.48 4.56
C LYS A 167 -9.34 -15.56 3.45
N ALA A 168 -10.24 -14.81 2.82
CA ALA A 168 -9.87 -13.86 1.76
C ALA A 168 -8.94 -12.75 2.30
N ASP A 169 -9.21 -12.22 3.48
CA ASP A 169 -8.36 -11.23 4.14
C ASP A 169 -6.94 -11.78 4.41
N LEU A 170 -6.84 -13.03 4.85
CA LEU A 170 -5.55 -13.70 5.06
C LEU A 170 -4.80 -13.89 3.73
N ASP A 171 -5.48 -14.36 2.69
CA ASP A 171 -4.88 -14.58 1.37
C ASP A 171 -4.41 -13.26 0.74
N GLN A 172 -5.15 -12.17 0.92
CA GLN A 172 -4.76 -10.83 0.47
C GLN A 172 -3.45 -10.37 1.14
N VAL A 173 -3.32 -10.52 2.45
CA VAL A 173 -2.11 -10.11 3.17
C VAL A 173 -0.91 -10.99 2.81
N LEU A 174 -1.14 -12.27 2.54
CA LEU A 174 -0.10 -13.19 2.06
C LEU A 174 0.29 -12.94 0.59
N GLY A 175 -0.45 -12.09 -0.12
CA GLY A 175 -0.25 -11.84 -1.55
C GLY A 175 -0.59 -13.06 -2.41
N ARG A 176 -1.49 -13.92 -1.93
CA ARG A 176 -2.03 -15.04 -2.68
C ARG A 176 -3.32 -14.60 -3.35
N ASP A 177 -3.24 -13.63 -4.27
CA ASP A 177 -4.36 -13.33 -5.14
C ASP A 177 -4.57 -14.53 -6.06
N GLU A 178 -5.40 -15.48 -5.65
CA GLU A 178 -6.06 -16.35 -6.60
C GLU A 178 -6.97 -15.43 -7.44
N VAL A 179 -6.44 -14.97 -8.57
CA VAL A 179 -7.24 -14.36 -9.62
C VAL A 179 -8.32 -15.37 -9.93
N ILE A 180 -9.53 -15.12 -9.41
CA ILE A 180 -10.72 -15.85 -9.83
C ILE A 180 -10.83 -15.61 -11.34
N LYS A 181 -10.37 -16.61 -12.10
CA LYS A 181 -10.56 -16.68 -13.55
C LYS A 181 -11.95 -17.19 -13.83
#